data_d8f8f167fa15f0d49b18e3df27e01af2
#
_entry.id   d8f8f167fa15f0d49b18e3df27e01af2
#
_cell.length_a   1.000
_cell.length_b   1.000
_cell.length_c   1.000
_cell.angle_alpha   90.00
_cell.angle_beta   90.00
_cell.angle_gamma   90.00
#
_symmetry.space_group_name_H-M   'P 1'
#
loop_
_entity.id
_entity.type
_entity.pdbx_description
1 polymer ?
#
loop_
_entity_poly.entity_id
_entity_poly.type
_entity_poly.pdbx_seq_one_letter_code
_entity_poly.pdbx_strand_id
1 'polypeptide(L)'
;MYPDQYQIIFMTCLISVSVLVLFLHWRWKVRQRNRLAEWHGNSAVIRLRTKSFQGFGCTSSVRILKVDGEKADTFLYKWPWRYAVYVKPGVHSMEVRADWPVRTGYHDSIWFHYAVETLPAVTVEAGAVYAVSYMRWNMR
;
A
#
# COMPACT_ATOMS: atom_id res chain seq x y z
N MET A 1 22.94 -8.84 42.08
CA MET A 1 21.87 -8.73 41.09
C MET A 1 21.63 -10.13 40.53
N TYR A 2 20.41 -10.66 40.64
CA TYR A 2 20.10 -12.01 40.18
C TYR A 2 20.10 -12.03 38.62
N PRO A 3 20.52 -13.13 37.97
CA PRO A 3 20.58 -13.22 36.51
C PRO A 3 19.25 -12.88 35.83
N ASP A 4 18.13 -13.16 36.45
CA ASP A 4 16.79 -12.84 35.96
C ASP A 4 16.52 -11.33 35.86
N GLN A 5 17.11 -10.52 36.72
CA GLN A 5 16.94 -9.07 36.65
C GLN A 5 17.64 -8.44 35.46
N TYR A 6 18.78 -8.96 35.02
CA TYR A 6 19.46 -8.51 33.81
C TYR A 6 18.66 -8.84 32.55
N GLN A 7 18.04 -10.01 32.49
CA GLN A 7 17.19 -10.40 31.40
C GLN A 7 15.96 -9.49 31.28
N ILE A 8 15.31 -9.18 32.39
CA ILE A 8 14.14 -8.29 32.42
C ILE A 8 14.52 -6.89 31.95
N ILE A 9 15.62 -6.32 32.45
CA ILE A 9 16.09 -5.00 32.07
C ILE A 9 16.42 -4.99 30.55
N PHE A 10 17.16 -6.00 30.08
CA PHE A 10 17.54 -6.12 28.67
C PHE A 10 16.30 -6.19 27.75
N MET A 11 15.34 -7.06 28.08
CA MET A 11 14.09 -7.19 27.31
C MET A 11 13.28 -5.89 27.31
N THR A 12 13.20 -5.20 28.44
CA THR A 12 12.49 -3.92 28.57
C THR A 12 13.15 -2.84 27.71
N CYS A 13 14.47 -2.75 27.71
CA CYS A 13 15.21 -1.83 26.85
C CYS A 13 14.98 -2.15 25.37
N LEU A 14 15.01 -3.42 25.00
CA LEU A 14 14.84 -3.86 23.62
C LEU A 14 13.43 -3.53 23.09
N ILE A 15 12.41 -3.75 23.90
CA ILE A 15 11.02 -3.39 23.58
C ILE A 15 10.89 -1.87 23.44
N SER A 16 11.46 -1.10 24.38
CA SER A 16 11.38 0.36 24.37
C SER A 16 12.04 0.96 23.13
N VAL A 17 13.21 0.46 22.73
CA VAL A 17 13.89 0.89 21.51
C VAL A 17 13.07 0.53 20.28
N SER A 18 12.49 -0.67 20.21
CA SER A 18 11.66 -1.10 19.11
C SER A 18 10.42 -0.22 18.94
N VAL A 19 9.74 0.11 20.04
CA VAL A 19 8.59 1.00 20.05
C VAL A 19 8.98 2.40 19.56
N LEU A 20 10.12 2.92 20.05
CA LEU A 20 10.62 4.23 19.62
C LEU A 20 10.91 4.28 18.11
N VAL A 21 11.59 3.26 17.59
CA VAL A 21 11.91 3.15 16.16
C VAL A 21 10.61 3.12 15.32
N LEU A 22 9.63 2.32 15.72
CA LEU A 22 8.33 2.24 15.05
C LEU A 22 7.60 3.60 15.08
N PHE A 23 7.64 4.28 16.21
CA PHE A 23 7.01 5.61 16.36
C PHE A 23 7.69 6.67 15.49
N LEU A 24 9.03 6.69 15.44
CA LEU A 24 9.78 7.61 14.58
C LEU A 24 9.53 7.32 13.10
N HIS A 25 9.50 6.06 12.72
CA HIS A 25 9.17 5.64 11.37
C HIS A 25 7.76 6.08 10.97
N TRP A 26 6.78 5.88 11.85
CA TRP A 26 5.41 6.33 11.64
C TRP A 26 5.33 7.86 11.49
N ARG A 27 5.97 8.62 12.38
CA ARG A 27 6.01 10.10 12.27
C ARG A 27 6.63 10.57 10.96
N TRP A 28 7.70 9.92 10.52
CA TRP A 28 8.34 10.24 9.25
C TRP A 28 7.39 9.98 8.07
N LYS A 29 6.70 8.85 8.04
CA LYS A 29 5.70 8.51 7.01
C LYS A 29 4.53 9.50 6.98
N VAL A 30 4.04 9.93 8.15
CA VAL A 30 2.97 10.95 8.25
C VAL A 30 3.44 12.28 7.70
N ARG A 31 4.67 12.70 8.01
CA ARG A 31 5.26 13.94 7.47
C ARG A 31 5.42 13.88 5.95
N GLN A 32 5.89 12.77 5.40
CA GLN A 32 5.97 12.58 3.96
C GLN A 32 4.59 12.70 3.30
N ARG A 33 3.58 12.06 3.87
CA ARG A 33 2.20 12.15 3.36
C ARG A 33 1.70 13.60 3.31
N ASN A 34 1.91 14.35 4.39
CA ASN A 34 1.45 15.74 4.46
C ASN A 34 2.17 16.64 3.44
N ARG A 35 3.48 16.47 3.28
CA ARG A 35 4.24 17.19 2.25
C ARG A 35 3.77 16.86 0.83
N LEU A 36 3.50 15.58 0.55
CA LEU A 36 2.96 15.17 -0.74
C LEU A 36 1.56 15.75 -0.98
N ALA A 37 0.71 15.80 0.05
CA ALA A 37 -0.62 16.41 -0.05
C ALA A 37 -0.53 17.91 -0.35
N GLU A 38 0.40 18.64 0.28
CA GLU A 38 0.65 20.04 0.00
C GLU A 38 1.18 20.28 -1.43
N TRP A 39 2.08 19.41 -1.91
CA TRP A 39 2.67 19.50 -3.26
C TRP A 39 1.67 19.20 -4.37
N HIS A 40 0.74 18.28 -4.12
CA HIS A 40 -0.20 17.81 -5.14
C HIS A 40 -1.53 18.59 -5.16
N GLY A 41 -1.78 19.49 -4.19
CA GLY A 41 -2.92 20.40 -4.19
C GLY A 41 -4.25 19.74 -4.57
N ASN A 42 -4.76 20.08 -5.76
CA ASN A 42 -6.02 19.56 -6.29
C ASN A 42 -5.92 18.15 -6.95
N SER A 43 -4.82 17.43 -6.76
CA SER A 43 -4.69 16.08 -7.31
C SER A 43 -5.69 15.12 -6.68
N ALA A 44 -6.16 14.16 -7.48
CA ALA A 44 -6.97 13.08 -6.98
C ALA A 44 -6.12 12.04 -6.24
N VAL A 45 -6.74 11.31 -5.33
CA VAL A 45 -6.13 10.23 -4.58
C VAL A 45 -6.72 8.90 -5.03
N ILE A 46 -5.90 8.04 -5.63
CA ILE A 46 -6.31 6.68 -6.00
C ILE A 46 -5.83 5.72 -4.92
N ARG A 47 -6.77 5.18 -4.14
CA ARG A 47 -6.50 4.21 -3.10
C ARG A 47 -6.31 2.82 -3.69
N LEU A 48 -5.20 2.20 -3.36
CA LEU A 48 -4.91 0.82 -3.73
C LEU A 48 -5.59 -0.12 -2.73
N ARG A 49 -6.38 -1.05 -3.22
CA ARG A 49 -7.13 -1.96 -2.36
C ARG A 49 -6.41 -3.29 -2.22
N THR A 50 -6.03 -3.62 -1.00
CA THR A 50 -5.61 -4.96 -0.62
C THR A 50 -6.79 -5.69 0.01
N LYS A 51 -7.13 -6.88 -0.47
CA LYS A 51 -8.07 -7.77 0.21
C LYS A 51 -7.28 -8.87 0.90
N SER A 52 -7.48 -9.01 2.20
CA SER A 52 -6.98 -10.21 2.91
C SER A 52 -7.83 -11.41 2.50
N PHE A 53 -7.16 -12.49 2.12
CA PHE A 53 -7.83 -13.78 1.92
C PHE A 53 -8.06 -14.40 3.31
N GLN A 54 -9.32 -14.68 3.65
CA GLN A 54 -9.65 -15.30 4.93
C GLN A 54 -8.97 -16.67 5.03
N GLY A 55 -8.15 -16.83 6.04
CA GLY A 55 -7.62 -18.12 6.49
C GLY A 55 -6.11 -18.32 6.42
N PHE A 56 -5.33 -17.56 5.63
CA PHE A 56 -3.90 -17.86 5.43
C PHE A 56 -2.94 -16.67 5.43
N GLY A 57 -3.34 -15.49 5.84
CA GLY A 57 -2.46 -14.32 5.82
C GLY A 57 -2.03 -13.84 4.42
N CYS A 58 -2.50 -14.49 3.36
CA CYS A 58 -2.19 -14.14 1.98
C CYS A 58 -3.16 -13.06 1.49
N THR A 59 -2.61 -11.98 1.00
CA THR A 59 -3.38 -10.83 0.53
C THR A 59 -3.30 -10.71 -0.99
N SER A 60 -4.46 -10.53 -1.64
CA SER A 60 -4.46 -10.02 -3.01
C SER A 60 -4.18 -8.52 -2.99
N SER A 61 -3.33 -8.04 -3.87
CA SER A 61 -2.98 -6.63 -3.96
C SER A 61 -3.19 -6.09 -5.37
N VAL A 62 -3.59 -4.84 -5.46
CA VAL A 62 -3.65 -4.09 -6.72
C VAL A 62 -2.70 -2.91 -6.59
N ARG A 63 -1.83 -2.73 -7.59
CA ARG A 63 -0.84 -1.65 -7.64
C ARG A 63 -0.94 -0.92 -8.96
N ILE A 64 -0.80 0.40 -8.92
CA ILE A 64 -0.58 1.19 -10.13
C ILE A 64 0.93 1.22 -10.33
N LEU A 65 1.40 0.73 -11.46
CA LEU A 65 2.82 0.70 -11.81
C LEU A 65 3.24 2.01 -12.47
N LYS A 66 2.43 2.47 -13.43
CA LYS A 66 2.71 3.69 -14.20
C LYS A 66 1.45 4.51 -14.43
N VAL A 67 1.64 5.81 -14.54
CA VAL A 67 0.64 6.78 -15.00
C VAL A 67 1.27 7.55 -16.14
N ASP A 68 0.65 7.55 -17.31
CA ASP A 68 1.14 8.18 -18.56
C ASP A 68 2.58 7.75 -18.92
N GLY A 69 2.92 6.49 -18.66
CA GLY A 69 4.24 5.91 -18.92
C GLY A 69 5.28 6.18 -17.85
N GLU A 70 5.04 7.10 -16.92
CA GLU A 70 5.92 7.39 -15.79
C GLU A 70 5.60 6.50 -14.59
N LYS A 71 6.63 6.13 -13.82
CA LYS A 71 6.48 5.32 -12.61
C LYS A 71 5.59 6.03 -11.59
N ALA A 72 4.56 5.33 -11.12
CA ALA A 72 3.67 5.87 -10.12
C ALA A 72 4.33 5.89 -8.72
N ASP A 73 4.32 7.07 -8.09
CA ASP A 73 4.81 7.22 -6.72
C ASP A 73 3.71 6.85 -5.74
N THR A 74 3.91 5.74 -5.04
CA THR A 74 2.99 5.27 -4.01
C THR A 74 3.33 5.85 -2.65
N PHE A 75 2.33 6.26 -1.90
CA PHE A 75 2.49 6.73 -0.53
C PHE A 75 1.56 6.00 0.44
N LEU A 76 1.90 6.02 1.73
CA LEU A 76 1.08 5.43 2.77
C LEU A 76 -0.12 6.35 3.07
N TYR A 77 -1.29 5.98 2.56
CA TYR A 77 -2.54 6.76 2.74
C TYR A 77 -3.13 6.61 4.14
N LYS A 78 -3.18 5.37 4.65
CA LYS A 78 -3.71 5.07 5.98
C LYS A 78 -2.94 3.90 6.59
N TRP A 79 -2.47 4.09 7.81
CA TRP A 79 -1.84 3.02 8.59
C TRP A 79 -2.86 1.89 8.85
N PRO A 80 -2.50 0.59 8.86
CA PRO A 80 -1.12 0.10 8.73
C PRO A 80 -0.64 -0.19 7.30
N TRP A 81 -1.52 -0.44 6.31
CA TRP A 81 -1.07 -0.98 5.02
C TRP A 81 -1.85 -0.44 3.81
N ARG A 82 -2.45 0.71 3.91
CA ARG A 82 -3.21 1.27 2.80
C ARG A 82 -2.36 2.29 2.04
N TYR A 83 -2.03 1.92 0.81
CA TYR A 83 -1.28 2.78 -0.10
C TYR A 83 -2.21 3.49 -1.07
N ALA A 84 -1.75 4.61 -1.58
CA ALA A 84 -2.44 5.39 -2.61
C ALA A 84 -1.43 6.04 -3.56
N VAL A 85 -1.94 6.54 -4.66
CA VAL A 85 -1.20 7.30 -5.66
C VAL A 85 -1.90 8.62 -5.88
N TYR A 86 -1.13 9.71 -5.96
CA TYR A 86 -1.64 11.01 -6.42
C TYR A 86 -1.64 11.06 -7.94
N VAL A 87 -2.75 11.48 -8.53
CA VAL A 87 -2.87 11.68 -9.97
C VAL A 87 -3.46 13.05 -10.24
N LYS A 88 -2.90 13.80 -11.17
CA LYS A 88 -3.43 15.10 -11.57
C LYS A 88 -4.83 14.94 -12.20
N PRO A 89 -5.69 15.97 -12.12
CA PRO A 89 -6.96 15.93 -12.85
C PRO A 89 -6.73 15.83 -14.37
N GLY A 90 -7.56 15.05 -15.03
CA GLY A 90 -7.45 14.85 -16.48
C GLY A 90 -7.73 13.41 -16.92
N VAL A 91 -7.39 13.12 -18.14
CA VAL A 91 -7.47 11.77 -18.72
C VAL A 91 -6.06 11.18 -18.74
N HIS A 92 -5.90 10.01 -18.14
CA HIS A 92 -4.61 9.36 -17.95
C HIS A 92 -4.62 7.93 -18.46
N SER A 93 -3.48 7.47 -18.96
CA SER A 93 -3.21 6.06 -19.17
C SER A 93 -2.59 5.46 -17.91
N MET A 94 -3.12 4.34 -17.43
CA MET A 94 -2.62 3.71 -16.23
C MET A 94 -2.26 2.25 -16.47
N GLU A 95 -1.04 1.87 -16.10
CA GLU A 95 -0.60 0.47 -16.06
C GLU A 95 -0.83 -0.07 -14.64
N VAL A 96 -1.69 -1.07 -14.52
CA VAL A 96 -2.14 -1.63 -13.25
C VAL A 96 -1.73 -3.09 -13.17
N ARG A 97 -1.22 -3.50 -12.02
CA ARG A 97 -0.88 -4.88 -11.71
C ARG A 97 -1.75 -5.39 -10.56
N ALA A 98 -2.36 -6.54 -10.76
CA ALA A 98 -3.01 -7.29 -9.71
C ALA A 98 -2.20 -8.55 -9.38
N ASP A 99 -1.99 -8.81 -8.10
CA ASP A 99 -1.38 -10.02 -7.60
C ASP A 99 -2.41 -10.77 -6.74
N TRP A 100 -2.57 -12.07 -6.94
CA TRP A 100 -3.46 -12.90 -6.12
C TRP A 100 -2.84 -14.26 -5.82
N PRO A 101 -3.07 -14.79 -4.61
CA PRO A 101 -2.58 -16.09 -4.23
C PRO A 101 -3.45 -17.18 -4.87
N VAL A 102 -2.81 -18.24 -5.37
CA VAL A 102 -3.46 -19.45 -5.83
C VAL A 102 -2.93 -20.63 -5.01
N ARG A 103 -3.85 -21.42 -4.45
CA ARG A 103 -3.52 -22.62 -3.70
C ARG A 103 -3.41 -23.79 -4.66
N THR A 104 -2.26 -24.41 -4.75
CA THR A 104 -2.07 -25.65 -5.52
C THR A 104 -2.29 -26.87 -4.60
N GLY A 105 -3.26 -27.70 -4.96
CA GLY A 105 -3.95 -28.66 -4.11
C GLY A 105 -3.16 -29.82 -3.47
N TYR A 106 -1.86 -29.99 -3.68
CA TYR A 106 -1.16 -31.19 -3.16
C TYR A 106 -0.09 -30.93 -2.10
N HIS A 107 0.39 -29.71 -1.93
CA HIS A 107 1.50 -29.42 -1.01
C HIS A 107 1.34 -28.13 -0.20
N ASP A 108 0.16 -27.66 0.09
CA ASP A 108 -0.07 -26.40 0.84
C ASP A 108 0.81 -25.20 0.38
N SER A 109 1.39 -25.31 -0.81
CA SER A 109 2.21 -24.23 -1.38
C SER A 109 1.31 -23.17 -1.98
N ILE A 110 1.58 -21.92 -1.62
CA ILE A 110 0.88 -20.77 -2.14
C ILE A 110 1.75 -20.15 -3.23
N TRP A 111 1.20 -20.11 -4.44
CA TRP A 111 1.80 -19.41 -5.56
C TRP A 111 1.07 -18.09 -5.79
N PHE A 112 1.83 -17.06 -6.15
CA PHE A 112 1.23 -15.79 -6.54
C PHE A 112 1.15 -15.69 -8.05
N HIS A 113 -0.07 -15.56 -8.55
CA HIS A 113 -0.32 -15.17 -9.93
C HIS A 113 -0.46 -13.66 -10.01
N TYR A 114 -0.13 -13.11 -11.17
CA TYR A 114 -0.30 -11.68 -11.43
C TYR A 114 -0.83 -11.45 -12.84
N ALA A 115 -1.53 -10.34 -13.01
CA ALA A 115 -1.90 -9.80 -14.31
C ALA A 115 -1.49 -8.33 -14.36
N VAL A 116 -1.02 -7.89 -15.51
CA VAL A 116 -0.72 -6.49 -15.80
C VAL A 116 -1.63 -6.07 -16.95
N GLU A 117 -2.32 -4.97 -16.76
CA GLU A 117 -3.24 -4.42 -17.76
C GLU A 117 -3.04 -2.91 -17.87
N THR A 118 -3.16 -2.40 -19.09
CA THR A 118 -3.11 -0.97 -19.37
C THR A 118 -4.52 -0.45 -19.57
N LEU A 119 -4.93 0.49 -18.75
CA LEU A 119 -6.18 1.24 -18.87
C LEU A 119 -5.90 2.49 -19.71
N PRO A 120 -6.38 2.57 -20.98
CA PRO A 120 -5.89 3.58 -21.91
C PRO A 120 -6.42 4.99 -21.66
N ALA A 121 -7.59 5.12 -21.02
CA ALA A 121 -8.22 6.41 -20.78
C ALA A 121 -9.04 6.39 -19.50
N VAL A 122 -8.42 6.81 -18.40
CA VAL A 122 -9.06 6.94 -17.09
C VAL A 122 -9.25 8.41 -16.78
N THR A 123 -10.50 8.85 -16.67
CA THR A 123 -10.81 10.24 -16.31
C THR A 123 -10.72 10.40 -14.80
N VAL A 124 -9.94 11.38 -14.35
CA VAL A 124 -9.68 11.69 -12.94
C VAL A 124 -10.11 13.12 -12.66
N GLU A 125 -10.99 13.31 -11.66
CA GLU A 125 -11.49 14.62 -11.24
C GLU A 125 -10.64 15.20 -10.13
N ALA A 126 -10.58 16.53 -10.08
CA ALA A 126 -9.81 17.26 -9.06
C ALA A 126 -10.33 16.96 -7.64
N GLY A 127 -9.42 16.63 -6.73
CA GLY A 127 -9.73 16.38 -5.33
C GLY A 127 -10.57 15.12 -5.05
N ALA A 128 -10.89 14.34 -6.09
CA ALA A 128 -11.65 13.11 -5.94
C ALA A 128 -10.81 11.99 -5.28
N VAL A 129 -11.50 11.05 -4.64
CA VAL A 129 -10.88 9.88 -4.02
C VAL A 129 -11.44 8.63 -4.68
N TYR A 130 -10.60 7.93 -5.43
CA TYR A 130 -10.96 6.69 -6.10
C TYR A 130 -10.44 5.48 -5.37
N ALA A 131 -11.03 4.33 -5.62
CA ALA A 131 -10.55 3.03 -5.17
C ALA A 131 -10.44 2.08 -6.35
N VAL A 132 -9.27 1.51 -6.56
CA VAL A 132 -9.05 0.49 -7.58
C VAL A 132 -9.32 -0.89 -6.99
N SER A 133 -10.17 -1.67 -7.66
CA SER A 133 -10.41 -3.07 -7.30
C SER A 133 -10.24 -3.97 -8.52
N TYR A 134 -9.72 -5.17 -8.29
CA TYR A 134 -9.41 -6.11 -9.37
C TYR A 134 -10.64 -6.65 -10.13
N MET A 135 -11.81 -6.73 -9.49
CA MET A 135 -12.91 -7.52 -10.05
C MET A 135 -13.40 -7.11 -11.45
N ARG A 136 -13.09 -5.91 -11.91
CA ARG A 136 -13.36 -5.44 -13.29
C ARG A 136 -12.56 -4.19 -13.65
N TRP A 137 -11.43 -3.93 -13.02
CA TRP A 137 -10.69 -2.69 -13.24
C TRP A 137 -11.58 -1.43 -13.16
N ASN A 138 -12.58 -1.48 -12.30
CA ASN A 138 -13.50 -0.35 -12.10
C ASN A 138 -12.90 0.60 -11.08
N MET A 139 -12.64 1.82 -11.49
CA MET A 139 -12.48 2.94 -10.59
C MET A 139 -13.87 3.40 -10.12
N ARG A 140 -14.08 3.41 -8.83
CA ARG A 140 -15.27 3.99 -8.17
C ARG A 140 -14.84 5.00 -7.13
#